data_37893225fbee0b970c6522f84f22b517
#
_entry.id   37893225fbee0b970c6522f84f22b517
#
_cell.length_a   1.000
_cell.length_b   1.000
_cell.length_c   1.000
_cell.angle_alpha   90.00
_cell.angle_beta   90.00
_cell.angle_gamma   90.00
#
_symmetry.space_group_name_H-M   'P 1'
#
loop_
_entity.id
_entity.type
_entity.pdbx_description
1 polymer ?
#
loop_
_entity_poly.entity_id
_entity_poly.type
_entity_poly.pdbx_seq_one_letter_code
_entity_poly.pdbx_strand_id
1 'polypeptide(L)'
;MALLRSSLQDFGLPEGGGSGIPGSAAFARSLRVLLVVLCGLAACNRNKPPPAPAAPVAAVVEGTSIPVSAVQREIDRLRRGAGTAVIDGLDASAQVDPKDVPRLGRALLDPLVDRALLVNRAKSAGMTVSDVDVQRAIDALGERAKASGQTLAERLAQDGQTPEALAEETRDRLLAEKWVTQQTRGETPSSAEARAYFDTHRSEFDTPEQAHALQILVMTAEEAKSLLDQIRKGASFEDLAKSHGRSPDARKGGDLGWFARGTMPKVFDDACFSLKPGQVSGVVQSSYGYHLFKLLGKRPAKKRTIDEVQAEVVRRAYLEKKTRAERQLLEQVRKSGNVQINEAALSLLR
;
A
#
# COMPACT_ATOMS: atom_id res chain seq x y z
N MET A 1 -8.84 -0.25 -6.29
CA MET A 1 -7.47 -0.07 -6.80
C MET A 1 -6.43 0.18 -5.72
N ALA A 2 -6.70 0.94 -4.69
CA ALA A 2 -5.77 1.11 -3.56
C ALA A 2 -5.45 -0.22 -2.85
N LEU A 3 -6.41 -1.12 -2.69
CA LEU A 3 -6.21 -2.42 -2.03
C LEU A 3 -5.42 -3.44 -2.88
N LEU A 4 -5.51 -3.38 -4.21
CA LEU A 4 -4.61 -4.14 -5.10
C LEU A 4 -3.17 -3.57 -5.06
N ARG A 5 -3.02 -2.25 -4.92
CA ARG A 5 -1.69 -1.62 -4.79
C ARG A 5 -1.00 -1.96 -3.48
N SER A 6 -1.70 -2.02 -2.35
CA SER A 6 -1.07 -2.38 -1.07
C SER A 6 -0.54 -3.80 -1.06
N SER A 7 -1.18 -4.72 -1.81
CA SER A 7 -0.68 -6.09 -1.98
C SER A 7 0.43 -6.24 -3.02
N LEU A 8 0.54 -5.32 -4.00
CA LEU A 8 1.54 -5.41 -5.08
C LEU A 8 2.86 -4.66 -4.76
N GLN A 9 2.83 -3.62 -3.94
CA GLN A 9 4.05 -2.87 -3.57
C GLN A 9 4.92 -3.59 -2.55
N ASP A 10 4.38 -4.59 -1.88
CA ASP A 10 5.04 -5.27 -0.77
C ASP A 10 5.86 -6.52 -1.16
N PHE A 11 5.90 -6.92 -2.42
CA PHE A 11 6.65 -8.10 -2.87
C PHE A 11 7.74 -7.74 -3.88
N GLY A 12 8.94 -7.43 -3.37
CA GLY A 12 10.17 -7.51 -4.14
C GLY A 12 10.48 -8.99 -4.44
N LEU A 13 10.23 -9.42 -5.65
CA LEU A 13 10.69 -10.73 -6.13
C LEU A 13 12.16 -10.60 -6.56
N PRO A 14 13.04 -11.51 -6.20
CA PRO A 14 14.35 -11.62 -6.82
C PRO A 14 14.20 -12.17 -8.25
N GLU A 15 14.86 -11.51 -9.19
CA GLU A 15 14.95 -11.98 -10.57
C GLU A 15 15.66 -13.33 -10.65
N GLY A 16 15.12 -14.19 -11.53
CA GLY A 16 15.49 -15.58 -11.63
C GLY A 16 16.87 -15.85 -12.21
N GLY A 17 17.50 -16.86 -11.69
CA GLY A 17 18.62 -17.58 -12.31
C GLY A 17 18.19 -19.03 -12.57
N GLY A 18 18.32 -19.42 -13.83
CA GLY A 18 17.90 -20.72 -14.30
C GLY A 18 18.90 -21.85 -14.05
N SER A 19 18.45 -22.99 -14.46
CA SER A 19 19.15 -24.21 -14.88
C SER A 19 19.15 -25.41 -13.93
N GLY A 20 18.76 -26.54 -14.51
CA GLY A 20 19.30 -27.85 -14.18
C GLY A 20 18.30 -28.97 -13.88
N ILE A 21 17.85 -29.66 -14.92
CA ILE A 21 17.30 -31.01 -14.82
C ILE A 21 18.48 -32.00 -14.82
N PRO A 22 18.43 -33.10 -14.06
CA PRO A 22 18.10 -34.41 -14.62
C PRO A 22 17.29 -35.28 -13.65
N GLY A 23 16.37 -36.13 -13.99
CA GLY A 23 16.48 -37.28 -14.85
C GLY A 23 16.11 -38.57 -14.10
N SER A 24 15.10 -39.28 -14.58
CA SER A 24 14.85 -40.73 -14.55
C SER A 24 14.50 -41.39 -13.21
N ALA A 25 13.54 -42.19 -13.11
CA ALA A 25 13.05 -43.39 -13.67
C ALA A 25 12.31 -44.24 -12.65
N ALA A 26 11.16 -44.71 -13.05
CA ALA A 26 10.58 -46.03 -12.80
C ALA A 26 10.43 -46.57 -11.38
N PHE A 27 9.20 -46.87 -10.98
CA PHE A 27 8.79 -48.23 -10.65
C PHE A 27 7.25 -48.39 -10.79
N ALA A 28 6.86 -49.15 -11.77
CA ALA A 28 5.53 -49.72 -11.88
C ALA A 28 5.52 -51.04 -11.10
N ARG A 29 4.45 -51.32 -10.35
CA ARG A 29 3.92 -52.67 -10.17
C ARG A 29 2.53 -52.70 -9.57
N SER A 30 1.66 -53.21 -10.41
CA SER A 30 0.38 -53.87 -10.20
C SER A 30 0.15 -54.50 -8.82
N LEU A 31 -1.06 -54.45 -8.27
CA LEU A 31 -1.76 -55.64 -7.82
C LEU A 31 -3.27 -55.47 -7.90
N ARG A 32 -3.89 -56.52 -8.38
CA ARG A 32 -5.31 -56.73 -8.68
C ARG A 32 -6.13 -57.05 -7.46
N VAL A 33 -7.42 -56.68 -7.51
CA VAL A 33 -8.61 -57.46 -7.14
C VAL A 33 -8.78 -57.85 -5.67
N LEU A 34 -9.84 -57.34 -5.05
CA LEU A 34 -10.90 -58.21 -4.50
C LEU A 34 -12.24 -57.47 -4.39
N LEU A 35 -13.21 -57.92 -5.21
CA LEU A 35 -14.60 -57.59 -5.12
C LEU A 35 -15.19 -58.47 -4.04
N VAL A 36 -15.70 -57.92 -2.91
CA VAL A 36 -16.55 -58.61 -1.97
C VAL A 36 -17.87 -57.86 -1.87
N VAL A 37 -18.89 -58.45 -2.49
CA VAL A 37 -20.27 -58.07 -2.30
C VAL A 37 -20.70 -58.57 -0.93
N LEU A 38 -21.14 -57.67 -0.05
CA LEU A 38 -21.93 -58.01 1.11
C LEU A 38 -23.10 -57.01 1.22
N CYS A 39 -24.26 -57.49 0.76
CA CYS A 39 -25.56 -56.94 1.16
C CYS A 39 -25.75 -57.16 2.67
N GLY A 40 -26.17 -56.11 3.35
CA GLY A 40 -26.80 -56.34 4.64
C GLY A 40 -26.77 -55.12 5.56
N LEU A 41 -27.97 -54.66 5.89
CA LEU A 41 -28.35 -53.84 7.04
C LEU A 41 -28.35 -52.32 6.83
N ALA A 42 -29.46 -51.83 6.32
CA ALA A 42 -29.92 -50.46 6.52
C ALA A 42 -30.14 -50.20 8.03
N ALA A 43 -29.11 -49.79 8.74
CA ALA A 43 -29.23 -49.17 10.06
C ALA A 43 -29.52 -47.69 9.84
N CYS A 44 -30.76 -47.28 10.07
CA CYS A 44 -31.16 -45.88 10.12
C CYS A 44 -30.29 -45.13 11.13
N ASN A 45 -29.28 -44.40 10.65
CA ASN A 45 -28.54 -43.46 11.46
C ASN A 45 -29.36 -42.16 11.62
N ARG A 46 -30.25 -42.16 12.62
CA ARG A 46 -31.17 -41.04 12.95
C ARG A 46 -30.53 -39.91 13.73
N ASN A 47 -29.18 -39.85 13.85
CA ASN A 47 -28.47 -38.83 14.62
C ASN A 47 -27.46 -38.06 13.79
N LYS A 48 -27.75 -37.77 12.53
CA LYS A 48 -26.98 -36.73 11.85
C LYS A 48 -27.60 -35.39 12.26
N PRO A 49 -26.84 -34.49 12.94
CA PRO A 49 -27.38 -33.16 13.25
C PRO A 49 -27.84 -32.50 11.94
N PRO A 50 -28.89 -31.69 11.97
CA PRO A 50 -29.33 -30.97 10.78
C PRO A 50 -28.13 -30.17 10.24
N PRO A 51 -27.98 -30.07 8.89
CA PRO A 51 -26.93 -29.27 8.31
C PRO A 51 -27.03 -27.85 8.88
N ALA A 52 -25.89 -27.33 9.34
CA ALA A 52 -25.84 -25.96 9.82
C ALA A 52 -26.46 -25.02 8.76
N PRO A 53 -27.25 -24.02 9.17
CA PRO A 53 -27.84 -23.09 8.22
C PRO A 53 -26.72 -22.52 7.32
N ALA A 54 -26.97 -22.52 6.00
CA ALA A 54 -26.02 -22.02 5.04
C ALA A 54 -25.59 -20.60 5.43
N ALA A 55 -24.28 -20.34 5.48
CA ALA A 55 -23.77 -19.02 5.82
C ALA A 55 -24.36 -17.97 4.85
N PRO A 56 -24.81 -16.81 5.35
CA PRO A 56 -25.39 -15.79 4.49
C PRO A 56 -24.36 -15.33 3.45
N VAL A 57 -24.80 -15.24 2.19
CA VAL A 57 -23.98 -14.93 1.03
C VAL A 57 -24.15 -13.45 0.68
N ALA A 58 -23.05 -12.71 0.63
CA ALA A 58 -23.00 -11.29 0.24
C ALA A 58 -23.04 -11.11 -1.28
N ALA A 59 -22.38 -12.01 -2.02
CA ALA A 59 -22.43 -12.00 -3.49
C ALA A 59 -22.18 -13.41 -4.06
N VAL A 60 -22.66 -13.62 -5.29
CA VAL A 60 -22.31 -14.78 -6.13
C VAL A 60 -21.64 -14.26 -7.39
N VAL A 61 -20.42 -14.72 -7.65
CA VAL A 61 -19.57 -14.31 -8.78
C VAL A 61 -19.31 -15.53 -9.66
N GLU A 62 -20.00 -15.61 -10.80
CA GLU A 62 -19.85 -16.74 -11.76
C GLU A 62 -19.97 -18.11 -11.06
N GLY A 63 -20.90 -18.23 -10.10
CA GLY A 63 -21.11 -19.45 -9.32
C GLY A 63 -20.28 -19.56 -8.04
N THR A 64 -19.28 -18.72 -7.84
CA THR A 64 -18.49 -18.67 -6.59
C THR A 64 -19.19 -17.76 -5.57
N SER A 65 -19.50 -18.29 -4.39
CA SER A 65 -20.14 -17.53 -3.32
C SER A 65 -19.14 -16.77 -2.46
N ILE A 66 -19.40 -15.49 -2.20
CA ILE A 66 -18.67 -14.66 -1.24
C ILE A 66 -19.55 -14.53 0.02
N PRO A 67 -19.18 -15.14 1.16
CA PRO A 67 -20.00 -15.08 2.37
C PRO A 67 -19.91 -13.71 3.04
N VAL A 68 -20.96 -13.31 3.76
CA VAL A 68 -20.99 -12.07 4.57
C VAL A 68 -19.82 -12.02 5.56
N SER A 69 -19.43 -13.17 6.12
CA SER A 69 -18.28 -13.26 7.02
C SER A 69 -16.95 -12.83 6.40
N ALA A 70 -16.79 -12.96 5.07
CA ALA A 70 -15.59 -12.45 4.40
C ALA A 70 -15.55 -10.92 4.39
N VAL A 71 -16.70 -10.28 4.15
CA VAL A 71 -16.82 -8.82 4.22
C VAL A 71 -16.63 -8.32 5.66
N GLN A 72 -17.22 -9.02 6.64
CA GLN A 72 -17.08 -8.70 8.06
C GLN A 72 -15.59 -8.70 8.50
N ARG A 73 -14.83 -9.71 8.07
CA ARG A 73 -13.37 -9.75 8.36
C ARG A 73 -12.63 -8.54 7.85
N GLU A 74 -12.98 -8.02 6.67
CA GLU A 74 -12.34 -6.80 6.15
C GLU A 74 -12.70 -5.56 6.99
N ILE A 75 -13.95 -5.44 7.45
CA ILE A 75 -14.38 -4.39 8.39
C ILE A 75 -13.56 -4.49 9.69
N ASP A 76 -13.45 -5.69 10.24
CA ASP A 76 -12.73 -5.91 11.50
C ASP A 76 -11.22 -5.64 11.36
N ARG A 77 -10.62 -5.93 10.21
CA ARG A 77 -9.23 -5.55 9.90
C ARG A 77 -9.03 -4.04 9.90
N LEU A 78 -9.92 -3.30 9.26
CA LEU A 78 -9.86 -1.83 9.22
C LEU A 78 -9.97 -1.23 10.62
N ARG A 79 -10.91 -1.71 11.43
CA ARG A 79 -11.10 -1.27 12.83
C ARG A 79 -9.86 -1.49 13.71
N ARG A 80 -9.05 -2.50 13.39
CA ARG A 80 -7.77 -2.76 14.08
C ARG A 80 -6.60 -1.95 13.51
N GLY A 81 -6.85 -1.03 12.59
CA GLY A 81 -5.81 -0.20 11.98
C GLY A 81 -4.99 -0.90 10.88
N ALA A 82 -5.45 -2.04 10.40
CA ALA A 82 -4.79 -2.78 9.32
C ALA A 82 -5.42 -2.40 7.97
N GLY A 83 -5.02 -1.28 7.37
CA GLY A 83 -5.49 -0.89 6.03
C GLY A 83 -5.75 0.60 5.86
N THR A 84 -6.39 0.97 4.73
CA THR A 84 -6.76 2.35 4.45
C THR A 84 -7.93 2.77 5.33
N ALA A 85 -7.73 3.81 6.13
CA ALA A 85 -8.73 4.28 7.09
C ALA A 85 -9.96 4.91 6.42
N VAL A 86 -9.81 5.51 5.24
CA VAL A 86 -10.90 6.19 4.53
C VAL A 86 -11.32 5.39 3.30
N ILE A 87 -12.57 4.91 3.30
CA ILE A 87 -13.18 4.16 2.20
C ILE A 87 -14.52 4.77 1.88
N ASP A 88 -14.75 5.12 0.62
CA ASP A 88 -15.99 5.75 0.14
C ASP A 88 -16.39 6.99 0.99
N GLY A 89 -15.38 7.77 1.42
CA GLY A 89 -15.58 8.96 2.26
C GLY A 89 -15.88 8.67 3.73
N LEU A 90 -15.87 7.40 4.16
CA LEU A 90 -16.01 7.00 5.56
C LEU A 90 -14.63 6.74 6.17
N ASP A 91 -14.37 7.33 7.33
CA ASP A 91 -13.19 6.99 8.13
C ASP A 91 -13.47 5.68 8.91
N ALA A 92 -12.94 4.57 8.38
CA ALA A 92 -13.13 3.24 8.96
C ALA A 92 -12.23 2.98 10.18
N SER A 93 -11.25 3.86 10.49
CA SER A 93 -10.44 3.80 11.72
C SER A 93 -11.18 4.39 12.92
N ALA A 94 -12.18 5.26 12.66
CA ALA A 94 -13.08 5.76 13.68
C ALA A 94 -14.21 4.75 13.95
N GLN A 95 -14.97 4.98 15.01
CA GLN A 95 -16.18 4.20 15.27
C GLN A 95 -17.21 4.53 14.19
N VAL A 96 -17.33 3.64 13.17
CA VAL A 96 -18.30 3.79 12.09
C VAL A 96 -19.72 3.72 12.66
N ASP A 97 -20.54 4.71 12.31
CA ASP A 97 -21.96 4.70 12.69
C ASP A 97 -22.61 3.40 12.15
N PRO A 98 -23.36 2.65 12.96
CA PRO A 98 -24.02 1.41 12.53
C PRO A 98 -24.82 1.54 11.24
N LYS A 99 -25.41 2.73 10.98
CA LYS A 99 -26.13 3.01 9.73
C LYS A 99 -25.23 3.02 8.48
N ASP A 100 -23.94 3.32 8.63
CA ASP A 100 -22.97 3.38 7.53
C ASP A 100 -22.24 2.05 7.29
N VAL A 101 -22.37 1.08 8.21
CA VAL A 101 -21.72 -0.23 8.08
C VAL A 101 -22.12 -0.98 6.80
N PRO A 102 -23.40 -1.00 6.35
CA PRO A 102 -23.75 -1.63 5.08
C PRO A 102 -23.07 -0.96 3.86
N ARG A 103 -22.95 0.37 3.86
CA ARG A 103 -22.27 1.13 2.80
C ARG A 103 -20.77 0.81 2.80
N LEU A 104 -20.14 0.77 3.96
CA LEU A 104 -18.74 0.34 4.08
C LEU A 104 -18.58 -1.11 3.61
N GLY A 105 -19.50 -2.00 4.02
CA GLY A 105 -19.51 -3.39 3.58
C GLY A 105 -19.64 -3.52 2.07
N ARG A 106 -20.47 -2.69 1.45
CA ARG A 106 -20.61 -2.65 -0.02
C ARG A 106 -19.29 -2.25 -0.71
N ALA A 107 -18.62 -1.23 -0.21
CA ALA A 107 -17.33 -0.78 -0.74
C ALA A 107 -16.21 -1.83 -0.56
N LEU A 108 -16.25 -2.58 0.55
CA LEU A 108 -15.30 -3.67 0.82
C LEU A 108 -15.62 -4.97 0.05
N LEU A 109 -16.87 -5.16 -0.36
CA LEU A 109 -17.26 -6.30 -1.19
C LEU A 109 -16.68 -6.21 -2.61
N ASP A 110 -16.56 -5.01 -3.19
CA ASP A 110 -16.08 -4.81 -4.55
C ASP A 110 -14.69 -5.42 -4.81
N PRO A 111 -13.67 -5.23 -3.95
CA PRO A 111 -12.37 -5.91 -4.11
C PRO A 111 -12.45 -7.44 -4.02
N LEU A 112 -13.38 -7.97 -3.22
CA LEU A 112 -13.57 -9.42 -3.10
C LEU A 112 -14.22 -9.98 -4.37
N VAL A 113 -15.18 -9.25 -4.95
CA VAL A 113 -15.79 -9.57 -6.26
C VAL A 113 -14.74 -9.55 -7.36
N ASP A 114 -13.90 -8.50 -7.41
CA ASP A 114 -12.81 -8.40 -8.38
C ASP A 114 -11.87 -9.59 -8.31
N ARG A 115 -11.44 -9.94 -7.10
CA ARG A 115 -10.58 -11.09 -6.87
C ARG A 115 -11.23 -12.38 -7.37
N ALA A 116 -12.51 -12.63 -7.04
CA ALA A 116 -13.23 -13.81 -7.48
C ALA A 116 -13.34 -13.89 -9.01
N LEU A 117 -13.64 -12.78 -9.68
CA LEU A 117 -13.65 -12.69 -11.14
C LEU A 117 -12.30 -13.04 -11.74
N LEU A 118 -11.22 -12.44 -11.25
CA LEU A 118 -9.84 -12.68 -11.74
C LEU A 118 -9.41 -14.14 -11.52
N VAL A 119 -9.73 -14.71 -10.35
CA VAL A 119 -9.47 -16.12 -10.04
C VAL A 119 -10.21 -17.04 -11.00
N ASN A 120 -11.50 -16.77 -11.30
CA ASN A 120 -12.27 -17.56 -12.23
C ASN A 120 -11.68 -17.48 -13.64
N ARG A 121 -11.23 -16.30 -14.09
CA ARG A 121 -10.53 -16.17 -15.39
C ARG A 121 -9.24 -16.97 -15.42
N ALA A 122 -8.45 -16.92 -14.34
CA ALA A 122 -7.20 -17.68 -14.23
C ALA A 122 -7.45 -19.20 -14.26
N LYS A 123 -8.45 -19.68 -13.49
CA LYS A 123 -8.85 -21.10 -13.48
C LYS A 123 -9.35 -21.55 -14.84
N SER A 124 -10.17 -20.75 -15.52
CA SER A 124 -10.65 -21.03 -16.88
C SER A 124 -9.55 -21.06 -17.92
N ALA A 125 -8.46 -20.31 -17.69
CA ALA A 125 -7.25 -20.35 -18.51
C ALA A 125 -6.30 -21.52 -18.15
N GLY A 126 -6.69 -22.44 -17.27
CA GLY A 126 -5.87 -23.58 -16.84
C GLY A 126 -4.66 -23.21 -15.99
N MET A 127 -4.65 -22.00 -15.42
CA MET A 127 -3.52 -21.55 -14.59
C MET A 127 -3.55 -22.18 -13.21
N THR A 128 -2.38 -22.46 -12.68
CA THR A 128 -2.19 -23.00 -11.32
C THR A 128 -1.07 -22.26 -10.59
N VAL A 129 -1.08 -22.39 -9.27
CA VAL A 129 -0.03 -21.91 -8.35
C VAL A 129 0.46 -23.10 -7.54
N SER A 130 1.77 -23.24 -7.39
CA SER A 130 2.36 -24.34 -6.63
C SER A 130 2.19 -24.16 -5.12
N ASP A 131 2.13 -25.27 -4.38
CA ASP A 131 2.07 -25.19 -2.92
C ASP A 131 3.33 -24.55 -2.32
N VAL A 132 4.47 -24.70 -3.00
CA VAL A 132 5.74 -24.03 -2.60
C VAL A 132 5.61 -22.52 -2.68
N ASP A 133 4.97 -21.97 -3.71
CA ASP A 133 4.78 -20.52 -3.84
C ASP A 133 3.78 -20.00 -2.81
N VAL A 134 2.73 -20.77 -2.52
CA VAL A 134 1.77 -20.45 -1.46
C VAL A 134 2.47 -20.41 -0.10
N GLN A 135 3.28 -21.44 0.22
CA GLN A 135 4.01 -21.51 1.48
C GLN A 135 5.00 -20.35 1.62
N ARG A 136 5.76 -20.04 0.57
CA ARG A 136 6.69 -18.90 0.56
C ARG A 136 5.98 -17.57 0.83
N ALA A 137 4.79 -17.38 0.27
CA ALA A 137 4.01 -16.18 0.52
C ALA A 137 3.48 -16.12 1.97
N ILE A 138 3.09 -17.26 2.54
CA ILE A 138 2.68 -17.36 3.96
C ILE A 138 3.86 -17.10 4.88
N ASP A 139 5.03 -17.65 4.59
CA ASP A 139 6.26 -17.41 5.38
C ASP A 139 6.61 -15.92 5.40
N ALA A 140 6.49 -15.23 4.25
CA ALA A 140 6.70 -13.79 4.18
C ALA A 140 5.69 -12.99 5.03
N LEU A 141 4.43 -13.45 5.13
CA LEU A 141 3.44 -12.85 6.04
C LEU A 141 3.84 -13.08 7.51
N GLY A 142 4.39 -14.26 7.83
CA GLY A 142 4.91 -14.57 9.15
C GLY A 142 6.06 -13.65 9.56
N GLU A 143 7.02 -13.41 8.67
CA GLU A 143 8.14 -12.49 8.94
C GLU A 143 7.66 -11.03 9.15
N ARG A 144 6.66 -10.59 8.41
CA ARG A 144 6.04 -9.25 8.62
C ARG A 144 5.31 -9.16 9.94
N ALA A 145 4.56 -10.20 10.33
CA ALA A 145 3.91 -10.25 11.63
C ALA A 145 4.96 -10.13 12.76
N LYS A 146 6.08 -10.86 12.67
CA LYS A 146 7.20 -10.76 13.62
C LYS A 146 7.79 -9.35 13.69
N ALA A 147 7.98 -8.69 12.55
CA ALA A 147 8.49 -7.31 12.49
C ALA A 147 7.55 -6.30 13.19
N SER A 148 6.25 -6.60 13.27
CA SER A 148 5.25 -5.83 14.04
C SER A 148 5.04 -6.33 15.47
N GLY A 149 5.87 -7.25 15.95
CA GLY A 149 5.82 -7.76 17.32
C GLY A 149 4.75 -8.83 17.57
N GLN A 150 4.21 -9.46 16.52
CA GLN A 150 3.19 -10.50 16.60
C GLN A 150 3.62 -11.77 15.86
N THR A 151 3.11 -12.93 16.28
CA THR A 151 3.22 -14.16 15.50
C THR A 151 2.10 -14.24 14.45
N LEU A 152 2.33 -15.01 13.38
CA LEU A 152 1.26 -15.28 12.40
C LEU A 152 0.06 -15.98 13.04
N ALA A 153 0.30 -16.90 14.00
CA ALA A 153 -0.77 -17.60 14.70
C ALA A 153 -1.65 -16.65 15.53
N GLU A 154 -1.06 -15.71 16.26
CA GLU A 154 -1.80 -14.68 17.00
C GLU A 154 -2.64 -13.82 16.06
N ARG A 155 -2.09 -13.42 14.92
CA ARG A 155 -2.81 -12.64 13.93
C ARG A 155 -3.99 -13.41 13.33
N LEU A 156 -3.79 -14.68 12.99
CA LEU A 156 -4.87 -15.55 12.49
C LEU A 156 -5.97 -15.73 13.53
N ALA A 157 -5.62 -15.93 14.80
CA ALA A 157 -6.58 -16.04 15.89
C ALA A 157 -7.40 -14.76 16.07
N GLN A 158 -6.76 -13.58 15.96
CA GLN A 158 -7.43 -12.28 16.00
C GLN A 158 -8.39 -12.07 14.83
N ASP A 159 -8.03 -12.60 13.64
CA ASP A 159 -8.85 -12.50 12.43
C ASP A 159 -9.92 -13.60 12.35
N GLY A 160 -9.95 -14.53 13.30
CA GLY A 160 -10.84 -15.69 13.25
C GLY A 160 -10.59 -16.56 12.02
N GLN A 161 -9.34 -16.61 11.53
CA GLN A 161 -8.94 -17.30 10.31
C GLN A 161 -8.12 -18.54 10.64
N THR A 162 -8.37 -19.64 9.93
CA THR A 162 -7.55 -20.86 10.05
C THR A 162 -6.34 -20.80 9.10
N PRO A 163 -5.26 -21.57 9.38
CA PRO A 163 -4.13 -21.69 8.46
C PRO A 163 -4.54 -22.17 7.06
N GLU A 164 -5.50 -23.08 6.97
CA GLU A 164 -6.01 -23.61 5.69
C GLU A 164 -6.75 -22.54 4.90
N ALA A 165 -7.58 -21.73 5.57
CA ALA A 165 -8.27 -20.61 4.93
C ALA A 165 -7.28 -19.54 4.45
N LEU A 166 -6.21 -19.26 5.21
CA LEU A 166 -5.12 -18.39 4.76
C LEU A 166 -4.42 -18.94 3.52
N ALA A 167 -4.13 -20.25 3.50
CA ALA A 167 -3.48 -20.89 2.36
C ALA A 167 -4.34 -20.82 1.09
N GLU A 168 -5.64 -21.03 1.21
CA GLU A 168 -6.59 -20.92 0.09
C GLU A 168 -6.69 -19.47 -0.40
N GLU A 169 -6.85 -18.50 0.50
CA GLU A 169 -6.88 -17.08 0.15
C GLU A 169 -5.58 -16.63 -0.51
N THR A 170 -4.43 -17.11 -0.02
CA THR A 170 -3.12 -16.83 -0.60
C THR A 170 -2.99 -17.43 -1.99
N ARG A 171 -3.44 -18.67 -2.19
CA ARG A 171 -3.45 -19.31 -3.52
C ARG A 171 -4.29 -18.55 -4.51
N ASP A 172 -5.50 -18.16 -4.14
CA ASP A 172 -6.40 -17.39 -5.00
C ASP A 172 -5.81 -16.02 -5.34
N ARG A 173 -5.18 -15.34 -4.37
CA ARG A 173 -4.48 -14.07 -4.61
C ARG A 173 -3.34 -14.24 -5.60
N LEU A 174 -2.46 -15.21 -5.40
CA LEU A 174 -1.32 -15.48 -6.30
C LEU A 174 -1.80 -15.86 -7.70
N LEU A 175 -2.90 -16.60 -7.80
CA LEU A 175 -3.48 -17.00 -9.07
C LEU A 175 -4.02 -15.79 -9.84
N ALA A 176 -4.76 -14.91 -9.18
CA ALA A 176 -5.25 -13.66 -9.76
C ALA A 176 -4.09 -12.75 -10.21
N GLU A 177 -3.07 -12.56 -9.36
CA GLU A 177 -1.85 -11.78 -9.68
C GLU A 177 -1.12 -12.34 -10.90
N LYS A 178 -0.94 -13.65 -10.96
CA LYS A 178 -0.30 -14.35 -12.08
C LYS A 178 -1.05 -14.12 -13.37
N TRP A 179 -2.38 -14.23 -13.35
CA TRP A 179 -3.22 -14.02 -14.54
C TRP A 179 -3.17 -12.55 -14.99
N VAL A 180 -3.36 -11.59 -14.07
CA VAL A 180 -3.24 -10.16 -14.38
C VAL A 180 -1.88 -9.83 -14.98
N THR A 181 -0.80 -10.32 -14.36
CA THR A 181 0.57 -10.12 -14.85
C THR A 181 0.74 -10.66 -16.28
N GLN A 182 0.17 -11.83 -16.57
CA GLN A 182 0.23 -12.41 -17.92
C GLN A 182 -0.55 -11.57 -18.93
N GLN A 183 -1.75 -11.10 -18.57
CA GLN A 183 -2.60 -10.31 -19.47
C GLN A 183 -2.09 -8.88 -19.67
N THR A 184 -1.38 -8.32 -18.68
CA THR A 184 -0.86 -6.94 -18.69
C THR A 184 0.65 -6.89 -18.93
N ARG A 185 1.25 -8.00 -19.40
CA ARG A 185 2.67 -8.06 -19.74
C ARG A 185 2.94 -7.05 -20.85
N GLY A 186 3.29 -5.84 -20.43
CA GLY A 186 3.52 -4.71 -21.32
C GLY A 186 4.93 -4.73 -21.87
N GLU A 187 5.09 -4.27 -23.10
CA GLU A 187 6.39 -3.92 -23.65
C GLU A 187 6.95 -2.70 -22.91
N THR A 188 8.26 -2.64 -22.84
CA THR A 188 8.96 -1.43 -22.39
C THR A 188 8.46 -0.24 -23.22
N PRO A 189 8.19 0.92 -22.61
CA PRO A 189 7.76 2.08 -23.35
C PRO A 189 8.74 2.41 -24.47
N SER A 190 8.21 2.68 -25.65
CA SER A 190 9.01 3.19 -26.77
C SER A 190 9.64 4.54 -26.40
N SER A 191 10.67 4.96 -27.15
CA SER A 191 11.29 6.28 -26.94
C SER A 191 10.27 7.43 -27.09
N ALA A 192 9.28 7.27 -27.98
CA ALA A 192 8.21 8.26 -28.16
C ALA A 192 7.28 8.34 -26.94
N GLU A 193 6.87 7.18 -26.40
CA GLU A 193 6.06 7.10 -25.17
C GLU A 193 6.81 7.66 -23.95
N ALA A 194 8.08 7.33 -23.80
CA ALA A 194 8.94 7.85 -22.75
C ALA A 194 9.09 9.39 -22.86
N ARG A 195 9.26 9.90 -24.08
CA ARG A 195 9.30 11.33 -24.33
C ARG A 195 8.00 12.03 -23.98
N ALA A 196 6.87 11.51 -24.45
CA ALA A 196 5.55 12.04 -24.12
C ALA A 196 5.29 12.06 -22.61
N TYR A 197 5.68 10.99 -21.90
CA TYR A 197 5.60 10.95 -20.45
C TYR A 197 6.43 12.06 -19.79
N PHE A 198 7.69 12.21 -20.21
CA PHE A 198 8.56 13.26 -19.70
C PHE A 198 8.00 14.65 -19.93
N ASP A 199 7.50 14.93 -21.13
CA ASP A 199 6.97 16.26 -21.49
C ASP A 199 5.70 16.59 -20.66
N THR A 200 4.86 15.58 -20.37
CA THR A 200 3.65 15.74 -19.55
C THR A 200 3.96 15.89 -18.06
N HIS A 201 5.03 15.25 -17.56
CA HIS A 201 5.39 15.24 -16.14
C HIS A 201 6.70 16.01 -15.85
N ARG A 202 7.05 16.93 -16.73
CA ARG A 202 8.35 17.59 -16.73
C ARG A 202 8.76 18.14 -15.36
N SER A 203 7.85 18.82 -14.67
CA SER A 203 8.12 19.42 -13.36
C SER A 203 8.53 18.42 -12.27
N GLU A 204 8.15 17.15 -12.42
CA GLU A 204 8.49 16.10 -11.47
C GLU A 204 9.95 15.63 -11.59
N PHE A 205 10.60 15.93 -12.71
CA PHE A 205 12.00 15.57 -12.97
C PHE A 205 12.98 16.72 -12.69
N ASP A 206 12.47 17.94 -12.57
CA ASP A 206 13.28 19.10 -12.27
C ASP A 206 13.77 19.04 -10.81
N THR A 207 14.98 19.52 -10.59
CA THR A 207 15.49 19.71 -9.22
C THR A 207 14.95 21.05 -8.72
N PRO A 208 14.17 21.08 -7.62
CA PRO A 208 13.69 22.34 -7.07
C PRO A 208 14.82 23.17 -6.50
N GLU A 209 14.57 24.49 -6.37
CA GLU A 209 15.45 25.38 -5.62
C GLU A 209 15.60 24.88 -4.18
N GLN A 210 16.83 24.88 -3.64
CA GLN A 210 17.12 24.45 -2.26
C GLN A 210 17.76 25.59 -1.48
N ALA A 211 17.44 25.62 -0.18
CA ALA A 211 18.07 26.51 0.79
C ALA A 211 18.71 25.69 1.92
N HIS A 212 19.82 26.19 2.44
CA HIS A 212 20.41 25.72 3.70
C HIS A 212 20.31 26.87 4.68
N ALA A 213 19.60 26.68 5.78
CA ALA A 213 19.36 27.72 6.75
C ALA A 213 19.51 27.22 8.18
N LEU A 214 19.81 28.16 9.07
CA LEU A 214 19.69 27.97 10.52
C LEU A 214 18.39 28.62 10.98
N GLN A 215 17.81 28.11 12.09
CA GLN A 215 16.67 28.74 12.75
C GLN A 215 16.90 28.96 14.25
N ILE A 216 16.27 29.98 14.81
CA ILE A 216 16.02 30.12 16.25
C ILE A 216 14.51 30.21 16.43
N LEU A 217 13.92 29.27 17.15
CA LEU A 217 12.53 29.32 17.56
C LEU A 217 12.44 29.75 19.02
N VAL A 218 11.64 30.77 19.31
CA VAL A 218 11.31 31.22 20.66
C VAL A 218 9.79 31.41 20.80
N MET A 219 9.32 31.58 22.04
CA MET A 219 7.89 31.61 22.30
C MET A 219 7.28 33.01 22.22
N THR A 220 8.09 34.09 22.31
CA THR A 220 7.60 35.47 22.32
C THR A 220 8.28 36.34 21.26
N ALA A 221 7.55 37.34 20.77
CA ALA A 221 8.07 38.28 19.80
C ALA A 221 9.16 39.19 20.39
N GLU A 222 9.07 39.49 21.66
CA GLU A 222 10.03 40.30 22.40
C GLU A 222 11.38 39.60 22.50
N GLU A 223 11.38 38.30 22.83
CA GLU A 223 12.59 37.47 22.87
C GLU A 223 13.22 37.39 21.47
N ALA A 224 12.42 37.14 20.42
CA ALA A 224 12.92 37.09 19.04
C ALA A 224 13.55 38.43 18.62
N LYS A 225 12.93 39.57 18.95
CA LYS A 225 13.51 40.91 18.66
C LYS A 225 14.80 41.12 19.41
N SER A 226 14.86 40.79 20.70
CA SER A 226 16.07 40.89 21.50
C SER A 226 17.25 40.09 20.94
N LEU A 227 16.98 38.83 20.51
CA LEU A 227 17.98 37.97 19.87
C LEU A 227 18.40 38.53 18.52
N LEU A 228 17.48 39.06 17.71
CA LEU A 228 17.81 39.69 16.43
C LEU A 228 18.74 40.88 16.62
N ASP A 229 18.52 41.72 17.66
CA ASP A 229 19.38 42.84 17.96
C ASP A 229 20.77 42.42 18.46
N GLN A 230 20.87 41.31 19.19
CA GLN A 230 22.17 40.73 19.57
C GLN A 230 22.93 40.22 18.34
N ILE A 231 22.26 39.55 17.42
CA ILE A 231 22.84 39.07 16.15
C ILE A 231 23.34 40.24 15.33
N ARG A 232 22.56 41.34 15.23
CA ARG A 232 22.97 42.56 14.55
C ARG A 232 24.19 43.23 15.15
N LYS A 233 24.42 43.06 16.46
CA LYS A 233 25.63 43.52 17.20
C LYS A 233 26.78 42.54 17.12
N GLY A 234 26.68 41.45 16.37
CA GLY A 234 27.76 40.49 16.11
C GLY A 234 27.72 39.21 16.95
N ALA A 235 26.67 38.96 17.72
CA ALA A 235 26.53 37.70 18.45
C ALA A 235 26.38 36.52 17.46
N SER A 236 26.92 35.34 17.82
CA SER A 236 26.81 34.13 17.04
C SER A 236 25.38 33.63 16.98
N PHE A 237 24.84 33.45 15.78
CA PHE A 237 23.52 32.90 15.59
C PHE A 237 23.40 31.48 16.15
N GLU A 238 24.40 30.67 15.90
CA GLU A 238 24.52 29.28 16.32
C GLU A 238 24.55 29.13 17.85
N ASP A 239 25.24 30.03 18.55
CA ASP A 239 25.32 30.00 20.02
C ASP A 239 24.01 30.49 20.66
N LEU A 240 23.36 31.49 20.07
CA LEU A 240 22.02 31.94 20.48
C LEU A 240 20.97 30.87 20.19
N ALA A 241 21.07 30.13 19.08
CA ALA A 241 20.20 29.00 18.82
C ALA A 241 20.34 27.91 19.88
N LYS A 242 21.59 27.57 20.30
CA LYS A 242 21.84 26.57 21.34
C LYS A 242 21.33 27.00 22.72
N SER A 243 21.48 28.28 23.06
CA SER A 243 21.13 28.78 24.40
C SER A 243 19.66 29.16 24.58
N HIS A 244 18.99 29.62 23.52
CA HIS A 244 17.62 30.16 23.57
C HIS A 244 16.62 29.35 22.72
N GLY A 245 17.10 28.62 21.71
CA GLY A 245 16.23 27.91 20.78
C GLY A 245 15.40 26.80 21.43
N ARG A 246 14.11 26.74 21.07
CA ARG A 246 13.14 25.75 21.57
C ARG A 246 12.90 24.58 20.58
N SER A 247 13.47 24.65 19.39
CA SER A 247 13.35 23.62 18.37
C SER A 247 14.31 22.44 18.62
N PRO A 248 14.02 21.24 18.10
CA PRO A 248 14.88 20.08 18.24
C PRO A 248 16.31 20.28 17.67
N ASP A 249 16.42 21.10 16.62
CA ASP A 249 17.69 21.47 15.97
C ASP A 249 18.52 22.50 16.76
N ALA A 250 17.97 23.14 17.78
CA ALA A 250 18.66 24.13 18.60
C ALA A 250 20.01 23.63 19.13
N ARG A 251 20.08 22.35 19.58
CA ARG A 251 21.31 21.70 20.05
C ARG A 251 22.42 21.64 18.98
N LYS A 252 22.04 21.68 17.69
CA LYS A 252 22.94 21.72 16.54
C LYS A 252 23.14 23.13 16.00
N GLY A 253 22.87 24.17 16.80
CA GLY A 253 22.96 25.56 16.39
C GLY A 253 21.81 26.01 15.48
N GLY A 254 20.70 25.29 15.48
CA GLY A 254 19.52 25.57 14.67
C GLY A 254 19.61 25.11 13.22
N ASP A 255 20.55 24.21 12.90
CA ASP A 255 20.79 23.78 11.51
C ASP A 255 19.63 22.90 10.98
N LEU A 256 18.93 23.42 9.97
CA LEU A 256 17.86 22.74 9.24
C LEU A 256 18.36 21.85 8.09
N GLY A 257 19.66 21.95 7.76
CA GLY A 257 20.21 21.31 6.57
C GLY A 257 19.69 21.91 5.26
N TRP A 258 19.92 21.19 4.15
CA TRP A 258 19.39 21.55 2.84
C TRP A 258 17.94 21.10 2.72
N PHE A 259 17.03 22.00 2.38
CA PHE A 259 15.63 21.70 2.10
C PHE A 259 15.18 22.33 0.79
N ALA A 260 14.27 21.65 0.10
CA ALA A 260 13.72 22.13 -1.16
C ALA A 260 12.56 23.10 -0.91
N ARG A 261 12.35 24.05 -1.82
CA ARG A 261 11.16 24.90 -1.81
C ARG A 261 9.90 24.04 -1.84
N GLY A 262 8.94 24.31 -0.96
CA GLY A 262 7.67 23.57 -0.82
C GLY A 262 7.72 22.39 0.18
N THR A 263 8.88 22.09 0.79
CA THR A 263 8.98 21.02 1.80
C THR A 263 8.78 21.49 3.23
N MET A 264 8.94 22.79 3.47
CA MET A 264 8.72 23.43 4.76
C MET A 264 7.40 24.21 4.75
N PRO A 265 6.84 24.59 5.92
CA PRO A 265 5.70 25.48 5.98
C PRO A 265 5.96 26.77 5.15
N LYS A 266 4.92 27.25 4.47
CA LYS A 266 5.03 28.38 3.55
C LYS A 266 5.74 29.60 4.14
N VAL A 267 5.51 29.90 5.41
CA VAL A 267 6.15 31.05 6.11
C VAL A 267 7.66 30.88 6.24
N PHE A 268 8.18 29.65 6.32
CA PHE A 268 9.60 29.33 6.36
C PHE A 268 10.22 29.46 4.97
N ASP A 269 9.53 28.93 3.96
CA ASP A 269 9.94 29.07 2.56
C ASP A 269 10.06 30.54 2.16
N ASP A 270 8.99 31.32 2.41
CA ASP A 270 8.97 32.74 2.09
C ASP A 270 10.12 33.49 2.77
N ALA A 271 10.39 33.19 4.03
CA ALA A 271 11.49 33.81 4.77
C ALA A 271 12.86 33.39 4.19
N CYS A 272 13.16 32.07 4.15
CA CYS A 272 14.49 31.57 3.78
C CYS A 272 14.85 31.84 2.33
N PHE A 273 13.90 31.66 1.41
CA PHE A 273 14.16 31.86 -0.01
C PHE A 273 14.17 33.35 -0.44
N SER A 274 13.74 34.29 0.41
CA SER A 274 13.90 35.71 0.17
C SER A 274 15.29 36.23 0.54
N LEU A 275 16.01 35.54 1.45
CA LEU A 275 17.31 35.97 1.96
C LEU A 275 18.44 35.73 0.95
N LYS A 276 19.52 36.48 1.10
CA LYS A 276 20.83 36.19 0.48
C LYS A 276 21.68 35.36 1.44
N PRO A 277 22.61 34.51 0.95
CA PRO A 277 23.55 33.81 1.81
C PRO A 277 24.24 34.74 2.81
N GLY A 278 24.29 34.35 4.08
CA GLY A 278 24.79 35.14 5.21
C GLY A 278 23.72 36.08 5.84
N GLN A 279 22.61 36.34 5.20
CA GLN A 279 21.60 37.25 5.70
C GLN A 279 20.68 36.60 6.75
N VAL A 280 20.25 37.40 7.73
CA VAL A 280 19.30 37.01 8.78
C VAL A 280 17.94 37.64 8.47
N SER A 281 16.85 36.92 8.70
CA SER A 281 15.47 37.37 8.50
C SER A 281 15.06 38.40 9.57
N GLY A 282 13.94 39.09 9.35
CA GLY A 282 13.16 39.66 10.42
C GLY A 282 12.54 38.56 11.30
N VAL A 283 11.78 38.99 12.31
CA VAL A 283 10.98 38.06 13.13
C VAL A 283 9.85 37.49 12.29
N VAL A 284 9.77 36.17 12.21
CA VAL A 284 8.74 35.42 11.45
C VAL A 284 7.84 34.69 12.42
N GLN A 285 6.54 34.94 12.36
CA GLN A 285 5.55 34.24 13.21
C GLN A 285 5.01 32.99 12.52
N SER A 286 4.87 31.92 13.28
CA SER A 286 4.22 30.68 12.84
C SER A 286 3.30 30.13 13.93
N SER A 287 2.66 28.98 13.68
CA SER A 287 1.90 28.24 14.70
C SER A 287 2.78 27.65 15.82
N TYR A 288 4.10 27.59 15.62
CA TYR A 288 5.06 27.06 16.59
C TYR A 288 5.64 28.15 17.49
N GLY A 289 5.50 29.43 17.15
CA GLY A 289 6.07 30.56 17.85
C GLY A 289 6.71 31.57 16.90
N TYR A 290 7.81 32.18 17.34
CA TYR A 290 8.53 33.23 16.61
C TYR A 290 9.91 32.73 16.20
N HIS A 291 10.25 32.94 14.93
CA HIS A 291 11.44 32.41 14.32
C HIS A 291 12.38 33.53 13.81
N LEU A 292 13.66 33.27 13.90
CA LEU A 292 14.69 33.96 13.14
C LEU A 292 15.35 32.93 12.24
N PHE A 293 15.64 33.29 10.99
CA PHE A 293 16.34 32.44 10.04
C PHE A 293 17.64 33.11 9.58
N LYS A 294 18.73 32.34 9.47
CA LYS A 294 19.95 32.75 8.83
C LYS A 294 20.21 31.84 7.62
N LEU A 295 20.24 32.41 6.44
CA LEU A 295 20.53 31.64 5.23
C LEU A 295 22.01 31.36 5.11
N LEU A 296 22.42 30.11 4.99
CA LEU A 296 23.79 29.69 4.75
C LEU A 296 24.11 29.58 3.26
N GLY A 297 23.17 29.06 2.47
CA GLY A 297 23.38 28.87 1.04
C GLY A 297 22.10 28.60 0.28
N LYS A 298 22.16 28.77 -1.04
CA LYS A 298 21.11 28.40 -2.00
C LYS A 298 21.68 27.57 -3.13
N ARG A 299 20.89 26.63 -3.60
CA ARG A 299 21.10 25.90 -4.84
C ARG A 299 19.94 26.25 -5.78
N PRO A 300 20.22 26.75 -6.98
CA PRO A 300 19.15 27.13 -7.90
C PRO A 300 18.39 25.89 -8.36
N ALA A 301 17.13 26.10 -8.74
CA ALA A 301 16.37 25.09 -9.44
C ALA A 301 17.09 24.73 -10.74
N LYS A 302 17.12 23.43 -11.07
CA LYS A 302 17.73 22.93 -12.30
C LYS A 302 16.70 22.19 -13.12
N LYS A 303 16.42 22.65 -14.31
CA LYS A 303 15.66 21.90 -15.32
C LYS A 303 16.54 20.76 -15.83
N ARG A 304 16.03 19.53 -15.69
CA ARG A 304 16.75 18.35 -16.17
C ARG A 304 16.31 17.99 -17.58
N THR A 305 17.23 17.52 -18.38
CA THR A 305 16.93 16.98 -19.71
C THR A 305 16.47 15.53 -19.62
N ILE A 306 15.76 15.06 -20.66
CA ILE A 306 15.34 13.66 -20.69
C ILE A 306 16.52 12.70 -20.62
N ASP A 307 17.66 13.04 -21.22
CA ASP A 307 18.87 12.20 -21.20
C ASP A 307 19.44 12.04 -19.79
N GLU A 308 19.37 13.10 -18.97
CA GLU A 308 19.80 13.04 -17.56
C GLU A 308 18.90 12.17 -16.66
N VAL A 309 17.64 11.91 -17.07
CA VAL A 309 16.65 11.20 -16.29
C VAL A 309 16.05 10.01 -17.02
N GLN A 310 16.63 9.58 -18.14
CA GLN A 310 16.06 8.61 -19.05
C GLN A 310 15.61 7.31 -18.36
N ALA A 311 16.46 6.73 -17.52
CA ALA A 311 16.12 5.50 -16.81
C ALA A 311 14.91 5.67 -15.87
N GLU A 312 14.83 6.82 -15.20
CA GLU A 312 13.70 7.15 -14.32
C GLU A 312 12.41 7.39 -15.11
N VAL A 313 12.50 8.10 -16.23
CA VAL A 313 11.37 8.36 -17.13
C VAL A 313 10.81 7.04 -17.67
N VAL A 314 11.66 6.15 -18.20
CA VAL A 314 11.25 4.85 -18.74
C VAL A 314 10.58 4.01 -17.65
N ARG A 315 11.17 3.96 -16.45
CA ARG A 315 10.60 3.22 -15.31
C ARG A 315 9.21 3.75 -14.92
N ARG A 316 9.06 5.09 -14.79
CA ARG A 316 7.77 5.70 -14.40
C ARG A 316 6.72 5.54 -15.50
N ALA A 317 7.09 5.76 -16.76
CA ALA A 317 6.21 5.55 -17.92
C ALA A 317 5.74 4.08 -18.01
N TYR A 318 6.64 3.12 -17.76
CA TYR A 318 6.29 1.70 -17.68
C TYR A 318 5.25 1.42 -16.59
N LEU A 319 5.47 1.94 -15.38
CA LEU A 319 4.55 1.75 -14.26
C LEU A 319 3.18 2.36 -14.54
N GLU A 320 3.12 3.54 -15.16
CA GLU A 320 1.85 4.15 -15.56
C GLU A 320 1.13 3.33 -16.63
N LYS A 321 1.86 2.91 -17.68
CA LYS A 321 1.33 2.05 -18.75
C LYS A 321 0.76 0.75 -18.18
N LYS A 322 1.51 0.09 -17.30
CA LYS A 322 1.08 -1.12 -16.59
C LYS A 322 -0.17 -0.88 -15.75
N THR A 323 -0.19 0.16 -14.92
CA THR A 323 -1.35 0.49 -14.08
C THR A 323 -2.60 0.77 -14.92
N ARG A 324 -2.43 1.43 -16.07
CA ARG A 324 -3.53 1.70 -17.02
C ARG A 324 -4.06 0.40 -17.63
N ALA A 325 -3.16 -0.49 -18.06
CA ALA A 325 -3.53 -1.80 -18.61
C ALA A 325 -4.27 -2.67 -17.58
N GLU A 326 -3.79 -2.71 -16.34
CA GLU A 326 -4.45 -3.44 -15.24
C GLU A 326 -5.87 -2.90 -14.96
N ARG A 327 -6.03 -1.57 -14.97
CA ARG A 327 -7.35 -0.93 -14.79
C ARG A 327 -8.31 -1.31 -15.93
N GLN A 328 -7.87 -1.20 -17.17
CA GLN A 328 -8.67 -1.54 -18.34
C GLN A 328 -9.06 -3.03 -18.35
N LEU A 329 -8.11 -3.90 -18.00
CA LEU A 329 -8.38 -5.34 -17.87
C LEU A 329 -9.46 -5.61 -16.82
N LEU A 330 -9.36 -5.00 -15.64
CA LEU A 330 -10.35 -5.17 -14.57
C LEU A 330 -11.73 -4.67 -14.99
N GLU A 331 -11.80 -3.52 -15.67
CA GLU A 331 -13.06 -3.01 -16.21
C GLU A 331 -13.69 -3.97 -17.23
N GLN A 332 -12.88 -4.56 -18.12
CA GLN A 332 -13.35 -5.57 -19.09
C GLN A 332 -13.86 -6.82 -18.37
N VAL A 333 -13.12 -7.32 -17.37
CA VAL A 333 -13.52 -8.50 -16.60
C VAL A 333 -14.83 -8.26 -15.84
N ARG A 334 -14.99 -7.09 -15.23
CA ARG A 334 -16.25 -6.71 -14.56
C ARG A 334 -17.42 -6.63 -15.51
N LYS A 335 -17.26 -6.04 -16.71
CA LYS A 335 -18.32 -5.94 -17.73
C LYS A 335 -18.75 -7.30 -18.27
N SER A 336 -17.82 -8.25 -18.37
CA SER A 336 -18.09 -9.60 -18.89
C SER A 336 -18.49 -10.61 -17.82
N GLY A 337 -18.30 -10.30 -16.55
CA GLY A 337 -18.58 -11.18 -15.43
C GLY A 337 -20.04 -11.17 -14.99
N ASN A 338 -20.56 -12.33 -14.58
CA ASN A 338 -21.87 -12.43 -13.95
C ASN A 338 -21.72 -12.29 -12.43
N VAL A 339 -22.19 -11.17 -11.89
CA VAL A 339 -22.12 -10.84 -10.46
C VAL A 339 -23.52 -10.57 -9.94
N GLN A 340 -23.91 -11.29 -8.90
CA GLN A 340 -25.16 -11.08 -8.19
C GLN A 340 -24.85 -10.68 -6.75
N ILE A 341 -25.22 -9.46 -6.37
CA ILE A 341 -25.00 -8.92 -5.03
C ILE A 341 -26.28 -9.04 -4.22
N ASN A 342 -26.15 -9.51 -3.00
CA ASN A 342 -27.24 -9.59 -2.05
C ASN A 342 -27.17 -8.40 -1.06
N GLU A 343 -27.77 -7.29 -1.45
CA GLU A 343 -27.80 -6.07 -0.63
C GLU A 343 -28.46 -6.31 0.74
N ALA A 344 -29.49 -7.17 0.78
CA ALA A 344 -30.14 -7.50 2.05
C ALA A 344 -29.21 -8.23 3.02
N ALA A 345 -28.26 -9.04 2.51
CA ALA A 345 -27.30 -9.73 3.35
C ALA A 345 -26.25 -8.79 3.95
N LEU A 346 -25.96 -7.63 3.31
CA LEU A 346 -25.04 -6.63 3.85
C LEU A 346 -25.59 -5.95 5.11
N SER A 347 -26.91 -5.96 5.33
CA SER A 347 -27.51 -5.46 6.57
C SER A 347 -27.21 -6.33 7.81
N LEU A 348 -26.65 -7.53 7.61
CA LEU A 348 -26.19 -8.41 8.68
C LEU A 348 -24.79 -8.07 9.20
N LEU A 349 -24.07 -7.18 8.54
CA LEU A 349 -22.75 -6.68 8.98
C LEU A 349 -22.89 -5.87 10.27
N ARG A 350 -21.85 -5.92 11.10
CA ARG A 350 -21.83 -5.31 12.44
C ARG A 350 -20.65 -4.38 12.64
#